data_e56657d7765c0f689caa86e718da78ef
#
_entry.id   e56657d7765c0f689caa86e718da78ef
#
_cell.length_a   1.000
_cell.length_b   1.000
_cell.length_c   1.000
_cell.angle_alpha   90.00
_cell.angle_beta   90.00
_cell.angle_gamma   90.00
#
_symmetry.space_group_name_H-M   'P 1'
#
loop_
_entity.id
_entity.type
_entity.pdbx_description
1 polymer ?
#
loop_
_entity_poly.entity_id
_entity_poly.type
_entity_poly.pdbx_seq_one_letter_code
_entity_poly.pdbx_strand_id
1 'polypeptide(L)'
;MKDRIKFNDVMLKAVIDGRKTQSRRPIEPQPKVTEDGLRYLSAWQDGYTLSEKVCAAYRHGFVDVDCPYGEIGDIINIANKDGNIKGKIEITDIWLQQVQEISQQDAMKEGAPPNHASIDAVSREYGFPDFPRSWFAQTWIDIYGKDNWVSNEWVWVVEFKKVE
;
A
#
# COMPACT_ATOMS: atom_id res chain seq x y z
N MET A 1 -14.61 6.05 10.76
CA MET A 1 -14.19 6.22 9.35
C MET A 1 -13.48 7.56 9.18
N LYS A 2 -12.38 7.59 8.47
CA LYS A 2 -11.66 8.84 8.18
C LYS A 2 -12.32 9.51 6.97
N ASP A 3 -12.45 10.83 7.02
CA ASP A 3 -13.07 11.62 5.93
C ASP A 3 -12.04 12.10 4.90
N ARG A 4 -10.76 11.85 5.17
CA ARG A 4 -9.67 12.31 4.32
C ARG A 4 -8.45 11.40 4.47
N ILE A 5 -7.62 11.37 3.44
CA ILE A 5 -6.32 10.73 3.47
C ILE A 5 -5.24 11.82 3.35
N LYS A 6 -4.28 11.80 4.28
CA LYS A 6 -3.21 12.80 4.34
C LYS A 6 -1.97 12.32 3.62
N PHE A 7 -1.32 13.23 2.93
CA PHE A 7 -0.05 12.99 2.24
C PHE A 7 0.96 14.07 2.65
N ASN A 8 2.24 13.72 2.72
CA ASN A 8 3.27 14.72 2.80
C ASN A 8 3.35 15.50 1.48
N ASP A 9 4.09 16.62 1.46
CA ASP A 9 4.09 17.52 0.31
C ASP A 9 4.55 16.84 -0.99
N VAL A 10 5.57 15.98 -0.91
CA VAL A 10 6.10 15.26 -2.08
C VAL A 10 5.06 14.28 -2.63
N MET A 11 4.42 13.54 -1.74
CA MET A 11 3.39 12.55 -2.14
C MET A 11 2.14 13.23 -2.65
N LEU A 12 1.72 14.32 -2.00
CA LEU A 12 0.54 15.10 -2.42
C LEU A 12 0.73 15.62 -3.85
N LYS A 13 1.91 16.14 -4.16
CA LYS A 13 2.23 16.58 -5.52
C LYS A 13 2.13 15.43 -6.52
N ALA A 14 2.64 14.26 -6.16
CA ALA A 14 2.56 13.07 -7.01
C ALA A 14 1.11 12.64 -7.28
N VAL A 15 0.24 12.73 -6.27
CA VAL A 15 -1.21 12.47 -6.43
C VAL A 15 -1.83 13.49 -7.38
N ILE A 16 -1.57 14.77 -7.16
CA ILE A 16 -2.13 15.85 -7.99
C ILE A 16 -1.66 15.73 -9.44
N ASP A 17 -0.40 15.36 -9.66
CA ASP A 17 0.16 15.18 -11.00
C ASP A 17 -0.29 13.85 -11.66
N GLY A 18 -0.99 12.98 -10.96
CA GLY A 18 -1.45 11.70 -11.48
C GLY A 18 -0.39 10.59 -11.50
N ARG A 19 0.81 10.84 -10.93
CA ARG A 19 1.88 9.85 -10.88
C ARG A 19 1.68 8.82 -9.76
N LYS A 20 1.01 9.23 -8.66
CA LYS A 20 0.71 8.36 -7.54
C LYS A 20 -0.76 8.01 -7.56
N THR A 21 -1.05 6.71 -7.71
CA THR A 21 -2.41 6.17 -7.77
C THR A 21 -2.67 5.07 -6.74
N GLN A 22 -1.70 4.80 -5.88
CA GLN A 22 -1.83 3.87 -4.76
C GLN A 22 -1.21 4.46 -3.50
N SER A 23 -1.75 4.08 -2.35
CA SER A 23 -1.19 4.41 -1.06
C SER A 23 -1.28 3.20 -0.14
N ARG A 24 -0.18 2.90 0.54
CA ARG A 24 -0.11 1.83 1.54
C ARG A 24 -0.08 2.44 2.93
N ARG A 25 -0.96 1.97 3.79
CA ARG A 25 -1.12 2.46 5.17
C ARG A 25 -1.17 1.28 6.13
N PRO A 26 -0.41 1.32 7.24
CA PRO A 26 -0.44 0.23 8.21
C PRO A 26 -1.86 -0.03 8.73
N ILE A 27 -2.17 -1.30 8.92
CA ILE A 27 -3.42 -1.70 9.56
C ILE A 27 -3.23 -1.57 11.07
N GLU A 28 -4.15 -0.91 11.74
CA GLU A 28 -4.07 -0.70 13.18
C GLU A 28 -5.34 -1.22 13.88
N PRO A 29 -5.20 -2.18 14.82
CA PRO A 29 -3.98 -2.92 15.16
C PRO A 29 -3.59 -3.94 14.09
N GLN A 30 -2.32 -4.34 14.08
CA GLN A 30 -1.83 -5.33 13.11
C GLN A 30 -2.60 -6.67 13.29
N PRO A 31 -3.14 -7.24 12.21
CA PRO A 31 -3.85 -8.51 12.28
C PRO A 31 -2.88 -9.65 12.56
N LYS A 32 -3.34 -10.63 13.31
CA LYS A 32 -2.62 -11.89 13.53
C LYS A 32 -3.14 -12.89 12.51
N VAL A 33 -2.48 -12.96 11.37
CA VAL A 33 -2.85 -13.88 10.29
C VAL A 33 -1.88 -15.05 10.28
N THR A 34 -2.40 -16.27 10.42
CA THR A 34 -1.62 -17.49 10.36
C THR A 34 -2.12 -18.39 9.24
N GLU A 35 -1.23 -19.24 8.74
CA GLU A 35 -1.59 -20.26 7.76
C GLU A 35 -2.70 -21.16 8.28
N ASP A 36 -2.58 -21.60 9.56
CA ASP A 36 -3.59 -22.46 10.19
C ASP A 36 -4.96 -21.78 10.27
N GLY A 37 -4.98 -20.49 10.58
CA GLY A 37 -6.21 -19.72 10.62
C GLY A 37 -6.89 -19.64 9.25
N LEU A 38 -6.12 -19.45 8.18
CA LEU A 38 -6.66 -19.43 6.82
C LEU A 38 -7.15 -20.82 6.40
N ARG A 39 -6.44 -21.89 6.76
CA ARG A 39 -6.87 -23.28 6.47
C ARG A 39 -8.18 -23.61 7.20
N TYR A 40 -8.29 -23.19 8.46
CA TYR A 40 -9.51 -23.37 9.25
C TYR A 40 -10.73 -22.73 8.58
N LEU A 41 -10.54 -21.54 7.99
CA LEU A 41 -11.59 -20.81 7.26
C LEU A 41 -11.81 -21.30 5.85
N SER A 42 -11.12 -22.37 5.42
CA SER A 42 -11.13 -22.86 4.02
C SER A 42 -10.65 -21.81 3.01
N ALA A 43 -9.86 -20.85 3.48
CA ALA A 43 -9.35 -19.77 2.66
C ALA A 43 -7.94 -20.02 2.13
N TRP A 44 -7.35 -21.16 2.47
CA TRP A 44 -6.01 -21.52 2.05
C TRP A 44 -6.00 -22.11 0.64
N GLN A 45 -5.10 -21.59 -0.21
CA GLN A 45 -4.84 -22.13 -1.53
C GLN A 45 -3.34 -22.28 -1.73
N ASP A 46 -2.90 -23.48 -2.13
CA ASP A 46 -1.48 -23.73 -2.40
C ASP A 46 -1.02 -22.96 -3.65
N GLY A 47 0.25 -22.58 -3.66
CA GLY A 47 0.85 -21.89 -4.79
C GLY A 47 0.74 -20.36 -4.76
N TYR A 48 0.10 -19.79 -3.74
CA TYR A 48 -0.03 -18.35 -3.56
C TYR A 48 0.79 -17.88 -2.34
N THR A 49 1.19 -16.62 -2.35
CA THR A 49 1.85 -16.00 -1.18
C THR A 49 0.84 -15.82 -0.05
N LEU A 50 1.34 -15.61 1.17
CA LEU A 50 0.47 -15.34 2.31
C LEU A 50 -0.39 -14.08 2.07
N SER A 51 0.19 -13.02 1.51
CA SER A 51 -0.56 -11.81 1.17
C SER A 51 -1.67 -12.07 0.17
N GLU A 52 -1.42 -12.84 -0.88
CA GLU A 52 -2.43 -13.19 -1.87
C GLU A 52 -3.58 -13.98 -1.24
N LYS A 53 -3.27 -14.92 -0.34
CA LYS A 53 -4.27 -15.72 0.37
C LYS A 53 -5.11 -14.86 1.30
N VAL A 54 -4.49 -13.98 2.05
CA VAL A 54 -5.19 -13.05 2.94
C VAL A 54 -6.05 -12.08 2.15
N CYS A 55 -5.55 -11.57 1.04
CA CYS A 55 -6.31 -10.70 0.16
C CYS A 55 -7.56 -11.40 -0.37
N ALA A 56 -7.43 -12.65 -0.83
CA ALA A 56 -8.57 -13.45 -1.28
C ALA A 56 -9.58 -13.66 -0.15
N ALA A 57 -9.10 -14.01 1.05
CA ALA A 57 -9.97 -14.19 2.22
C ALA A 57 -10.72 -12.90 2.58
N TYR A 58 -10.05 -11.77 2.53
CA TYR A 58 -10.67 -10.46 2.75
C TYR A 58 -11.77 -10.18 1.71
N ARG A 59 -11.47 -10.38 0.43
CA ARG A 59 -12.44 -10.12 -0.66
C ARG A 59 -13.66 -11.03 -0.58
N HIS A 60 -13.52 -12.24 -0.02
CA HIS A 60 -14.61 -13.18 0.19
C HIS A 60 -15.27 -13.07 1.57
N GLY A 61 -14.89 -12.08 2.37
CA GLY A 61 -15.50 -11.83 3.67
C GLY A 61 -15.05 -12.75 4.80
N PHE A 62 -13.97 -13.52 4.62
CA PHE A 62 -13.44 -14.41 5.66
C PHE A 62 -12.55 -13.68 6.66
N VAL A 63 -12.12 -12.46 6.37
CA VAL A 63 -11.33 -11.61 7.26
C VAL A 63 -12.18 -10.41 7.60
N ASP A 64 -12.50 -10.25 8.88
CA ASP A 64 -13.39 -9.19 9.37
C ASP A 64 -12.59 -7.95 9.76
N VAL A 65 -12.18 -7.19 8.74
CA VAL A 65 -11.51 -5.90 8.92
C VAL A 65 -12.08 -4.92 7.89
N ASP A 66 -12.33 -3.70 8.34
CA ASP A 66 -12.84 -2.63 7.49
C ASP A 66 -11.77 -1.58 7.25
N CYS A 67 -11.63 -1.15 6.00
CA CYS A 67 -10.72 -0.07 5.65
C CYS A 67 -11.22 1.26 6.24
N PRO A 68 -10.39 1.94 7.04
CA PRO A 68 -10.81 3.19 7.67
C PRO A 68 -10.99 4.36 6.70
N TYR A 69 -10.53 4.21 5.47
CA TYR A 69 -10.62 5.27 4.45
C TYR A 69 -11.89 5.20 3.60
N GLY A 70 -12.60 4.09 3.64
CA GLY A 70 -13.86 3.93 2.91
C GLY A 70 -13.94 2.61 2.15
N GLU A 71 -14.81 2.58 1.15
CA GLU A 71 -15.10 1.42 0.31
C GLU A 71 -14.81 1.74 -1.16
N ILE A 72 -14.74 0.70 -1.98
CA ILE A 72 -14.59 0.87 -3.43
C ILE A 72 -15.77 1.70 -3.96
N GLY A 73 -15.47 2.74 -4.72
CA GLY A 73 -16.45 3.66 -5.27
C GLY A 73 -16.63 4.94 -4.45
N ASP A 74 -16.12 4.97 -3.22
CA ASP A 74 -16.22 6.18 -2.39
C ASP A 74 -15.34 7.30 -2.91
N ILE A 75 -15.84 8.53 -2.79
CA ILE A 75 -15.08 9.75 -3.07
C ILE A 75 -14.67 10.34 -1.73
N ILE A 76 -13.37 10.48 -1.51
CA ILE A 76 -12.84 11.03 -0.26
C ILE A 76 -11.92 12.21 -0.53
N ASN A 77 -11.71 13.03 0.49
CA ASN A 77 -10.83 14.18 0.39
C ASN A 77 -9.37 13.76 0.50
N ILE A 78 -8.50 14.43 -0.26
CA ILE A 78 -7.05 14.37 -0.04
C ILE A 78 -6.62 15.64 0.67
N ALA A 79 -5.65 15.51 1.57
CA ALA A 79 -5.19 16.63 2.40
C ALA A 79 -3.66 16.61 2.51
N ASN A 80 -3.11 17.79 2.86
CA ASN A 80 -1.69 17.88 3.20
C ASN A 80 -1.46 17.34 4.63
N LYS A 81 -0.21 17.37 5.09
CA LYS A 81 0.17 16.88 6.43
C LYS A 81 -0.56 17.63 7.57
N ASP A 82 -0.96 18.87 7.34
CA ASP A 82 -1.68 19.68 8.33
C ASP A 82 -3.19 19.43 8.32
N GLY A 83 -3.68 18.61 7.39
CA GLY A 83 -5.08 18.25 7.27
C GLY A 83 -5.90 19.19 6.38
N ASN A 84 -5.25 20.12 5.68
CA ASN A 84 -5.94 21.03 4.75
C ASN A 84 -6.31 20.31 3.47
N ILE A 85 -7.58 20.37 3.08
CA ILE A 85 -8.13 19.69 1.91
C ILE A 85 -7.54 20.28 0.62
N LYS A 86 -7.02 19.41 -0.26
CA LYS A 86 -6.37 19.80 -1.51
C LYS A 86 -6.99 19.18 -2.76
N GLY A 87 -8.08 18.44 -2.61
CA GLY A 87 -8.78 17.81 -3.72
C GLY A 87 -9.54 16.58 -3.27
N LYS A 88 -9.95 15.77 -4.25
CA LYS A 88 -10.72 14.54 -4.02
C LYS A 88 -10.21 13.41 -4.90
N ILE A 89 -10.34 12.20 -4.39
CA ILE A 89 -10.05 10.97 -5.12
C ILE A 89 -11.24 10.03 -5.02
N GLU A 90 -11.37 9.16 -6.02
CA GLU A 90 -12.30 8.04 -5.97
C GLU A 90 -11.51 6.76 -5.70
N ILE A 91 -11.92 5.99 -4.71
CA ILE A 91 -11.32 4.69 -4.40
C ILE A 91 -11.76 3.70 -5.47
N THR A 92 -10.79 3.13 -6.19
CA THR A 92 -11.06 2.17 -7.27
C THR A 92 -10.82 0.73 -6.88
N ASP A 93 -9.94 0.49 -5.89
CA ASP A 93 -9.71 -0.84 -5.34
C ASP A 93 -9.11 -0.73 -3.93
N ILE A 94 -9.33 -1.77 -3.12
CA ILE A 94 -8.77 -1.89 -1.77
C ILE A 94 -8.37 -3.34 -1.55
N TRP A 95 -7.15 -3.57 -1.06
CA TRP A 95 -6.73 -4.91 -0.66
C TRP A 95 -5.73 -4.87 0.49
N LEU A 96 -5.45 -6.04 1.03
CA LEU A 96 -4.48 -6.25 2.10
C LEU A 96 -3.20 -6.86 1.51
N GLN A 97 -2.06 -6.44 2.04
CA GLN A 97 -0.77 -6.93 1.60
C GLN A 97 0.22 -6.82 2.75
N GLN A 98 1.23 -7.68 2.78
CA GLN A 98 2.42 -7.39 3.58
C GLN A 98 3.28 -6.39 2.80
N VAL A 99 3.82 -5.40 3.51
CA VAL A 99 4.43 -4.22 2.86
C VAL A 99 5.58 -4.56 1.93
N GLN A 100 6.37 -5.60 2.25
CA GLN A 100 7.51 -6.00 1.42
C GLN A 100 7.12 -6.73 0.13
N GLU A 101 5.86 -7.10 -0.03
CA GLU A 101 5.39 -7.82 -1.23
C GLU A 101 4.95 -6.89 -2.36
N ILE A 102 5.22 -5.61 -2.26
CA ILE A 102 4.93 -4.64 -3.32
C ILE A 102 5.64 -5.04 -4.62
N SER A 103 4.94 -4.98 -5.75
CA SER A 103 5.53 -5.23 -7.06
C SER A 103 6.26 -3.99 -7.58
N GLN A 104 7.09 -4.16 -8.62
CA GLN A 104 7.76 -3.05 -9.27
C GLN A 104 6.73 -2.05 -9.82
N GLN A 105 5.69 -2.53 -10.48
CA GLN A 105 4.64 -1.69 -11.05
C GLN A 105 3.90 -0.92 -9.96
N ASP A 106 3.60 -1.58 -8.85
CA ASP A 106 2.90 -0.93 -7.73
C ASP A 106 3.79 0.09 -7.03
N ALA A 107 5.10 -0.14 -6.94
CA ALA A 107 6.03 0.86 -6.42
C ALA A 107 6.02 2.12 -7.30
N MET A 108 5.90 1.97 -8.61
CA MET A 108 5.74 3.09 -9.52
C MET A 108 4.42 3.82 -9.29
N LYS A 109 3.33 3.10 -9.03
CA LYS A 109 2.02 3.68 -8.68
C LYS A 109 2.02 4.36 -7.31
N GLU A 110 2.93 3.99 -6.43
CA GLU A 110 3.16 4.71 -5.16
C GLU A 110 3.89 6.04 -5.37
N GLY A 111 4.45 6.26 -6.55
CA GLY A 111 5.11 7.50 -6.94
C GLY A 111 6.61 7.38 -7.20
N ALA A 112 7.14 6.17 -7.33
CA ALA A 112 8.57 5.99 -7.61
C ALA A 112 8.97 6.69 -8.91
N PRO A 113 10.15 7.32 -8.95
CA PRO A 113 10.66 7.92 -10.18
C PRO A 113 10.92 6.87 -11.26
N PRO A 114 11.07 7.29 -12.53
CA PRO A 114 11.42 6.36 -13.60
C PRO A 114 12.69 5.56 -13.31
N ASN A 115 12.68 4.29 -13.68
CA ASN A 115 13.78 3.38 -13.44
C ASN A 115 14.87 3.54 -14.50
N HIS A 116 16.13 3.56 -14.07
CA HIS A 116 17.30 3.54 -14.92
C HIS A 116 18.16 2.32 -14.62
N ALA A 117 18.77 1.73 -15.64
CA ALA A 117 19.58 0.52 -15.49
C ALA A 117 20.73 0.70 -14.47
N SER A 118 21.39 1.87 -14.46
CA SER A 118 22.49 2.13 -13.52
C SER A 118 22.01 2.24 -12.08
N ILE A 119 20.86 2.87 -11.85
CA ILE A 119 20.25 3.00 -10.53
C ILE A 119 19.73 1.65 -10.05
N ASP A 120 19.17 0.89 -10.97
CA ASP A 120 18.69 -0.48 -10.71
C ASP A 120 19.83 -1.40 -10.24
N ALA A 121 20.98 -1.31 -10.87
CA ALA A 121 22.16 -2.07 -10.47
C ALA A 121 22.60 -1.75 -9.04
N VAL A 122 22.59 -0.47 -8.65
CA VAL A 122 22.90 -0.05 -7.27
C VAL A 122 21.87 -0.61 -6.30
N SER A 123 20.60 -0.58 -6.66
CA SER A 123 19.52 -1.12 -5.82
C SER A 123 19.73 -2.62 -5.55
N ARG A 124 20.15 -3.38 -6.56
CA ARG A 124 20.44 -4.81 -6.42
C ARG A 124 21.63 -5.06 -5.50
N GLU A 125 22.64 -4.21 -5.50
CA GLU A 125 23.78 -4.30 -4.58
C GLU A 125 23.33 -4.18 -3.13
N TYR A 126 22.28 -3.43 -2.86
CA TYR A 126 21.69 -3.27 -1.51
C TYR A 126 20.63 -4.33 -1.19
N GLY A 127 20.45 -5.33 -2.05
CA GLY A 127 19.56 -6.45 -1.80
C GLY A 127 18.12 -6.28 -2.30
N PHE A 128 17.84 -5.24 -3.08
CA PHE A 128 16.52 -5.04 -3.67
C PHE A 128 16.50 -5.53 -5.12
N PRO A 129 15.36 -6.06 -5.60
CA PRO A 129 15.27 -6.58 -6.95
C PRO A 129 15.30 -5.50 -8.05
N ASP A 130 14.90 -4.26 -7.72
CA ASP A 130 14.87 -3.13 -8.66
C ASP A 130 14.83 -1.80 -7.91
N PHE A 131 15.02 -0.71 -8.63
CA PHE A 131 15.00 0.63 -8.05
C PHE A 131 13.64 1.07 -7.53
N PRO A 132 12.51 0.89 -8.25
CA PRO A 132 11.21 1.32 -7.70
C PRO A 132 10.90 0.71 -6.34
N ARG A 133 11.18 -0.56 -6.14
CA ARG A 133 10.97 -1.23 -4.84
C ARG A 133 11.95 -0.73 -3.77
N SER A 134 13.20 -0.47 -4.14
CA SER A 134 14.19 0.15 -3.23
C SER A 134 13.73 1.54 -2.80
N TRP A 135 13.27 2.35 -3.73
CA TRP A 135 12.74 3.68 -3.45
C TRP A 135 11.55 3.61 -2.48
N PHE A 136 10.62 2.70 -2.73
CA PHE A 136 9.46 2.51 -1.86
C PHE A 136 9.89 2.09 -0.45
N ALA A 137 10.81 1.12 -0.34
CA ALA A 137 11.32 0.66 0.96
C ALA A 137 11.94 1.82 1.74
N GLN A 138 12.77 2.63 1.10
CA GLN A 138 13.38 3.78 1.74
C GLN A 138 12.35 4.82 2.18
N THR A 139 11.36 5.08 1.35
CA THR A 139 10.25 5.98 1.67
C THR A 139 9.47 5.48 2.88
N TRP A 140 9.18 4.18 2.93
CA TRP A 140 8.49 3.56 4.05
C TRP A 140 9.30 3.68 5.34
N ILE A 141 10.59 3.38 5.28
CA ILE A 141 11.51 3.48 6.43
C ILE A 141 11.57 4.92 6.95
N ASP A 142 11.62 5.89 6.06
CA ASP A 142 11.66 7.31 6.43
C ASP A 142 10.38 7.76 7.17
N ILE A 143 9.23 7.19 6.82
CA ILE A 143 7.94 7.56 7.42
C ILE A 143 7.65 6.75 8.68
N TYR A 144 7.84 5.43 8.64
CA TYR A 144 7.39 4.51 9.69
C TYR A 144 8.51 3.86 10.49
N GLY A 145 9.77 3.97 10.03
CA GLY A 145 10.94 3.38 10.69
C GLY A 145 11.33 2.03 10.13
N LYS A 146 12.62 1.70 10.34
CA LYS A 146 13.22 0.46 9.83
C LYS A 146 12.57 -0.79 10.42
N ASP A 147 12.22 -0.76 11.71
CA ASP A 147 11.61 -1.91 12.38
C ASP A 147 10.27 -2.29 11.74
N ASN A 148 9.50 -1.31 11.33
CA ASN A 148 8.21 -1.53 10.66
C ASN A 148 8.39 -2.10 9.26
N TRP A 149 9.49 -1.79 8.58
CA TRP A 149 9.82 -2.43 7.32
C TRP A 149 10.26 -3.89 7.52
N VAL A 150 11.18 -4.11 8.46
CA VAL A 150 11.75 -5.45 8.74
C VAL A 150 10.68 -6.42 9.22
N SER A 151 9.71 -5.95 10.01
CA SER A 151 8.60 -6.79 10.48
C SER A 151 7.63 -7.18 9.37
N ASN A 152 7.75 -6.58 8.17
CA ASN A 152 6.91 -6.88 7.01
C ASN A 152 5.41 -6.79 7.38
N GLU A 153 5.02 -5.65 7.95
CA GLU A 153 3.68 -5.48 8.50
C GLU A 153 2.58 -5.49 7.44
N TRP A 154 1.37 -5.76 7.89
CA TRP A 154 0.18 -5.72 7.04
C TRP A 154 -0.25 -4.29 6.78
N VAL A 155 -0.64 -4.04 5.55
CA VAL A 155 -1.06 -2.71 5.11
C VAL A 155 -2.38 -2.79 4.34
N TRP A 156 -3.15 -1.71 4.44
CA TRP A 156 -4.19 -1.40 3.47
C TRP A 156 -3.52 -0.87 2.21
N VAL A 157 -3.87 -1.43 1.07
CA VAL A 157 -3.51 -0.84 -0.23
C VAL A 157 -4.78 -0.20 -0.77
N VAL A 158 -4.74 1.12 -0.92
CA VAL A 158 -5.85 1.89 -1.49
C VAL A 158 -5.42 2.36 -2.87
N GLU A 159 -6.09 1.87 -3.89
CA GLU A 159 -5.90 2.33 -5.27
C GLU A 159 -6.99 3.34 -5.59
N PHE A 160 -6.63 4.41 -6.27
CA PHE A 160 -7.53 5.53 -6.49
C PHE A 160 -7.21 6.27 -7.78
N LYS A 161 -8.16 7.12 -8.19
CA LYS A 161 -7.94 8.11 -9.24
C LYS A 161 -8.35 9.49 -8.73
N LYS A 162 -7.66 10.52 -9.17
CA LYS A 162 -8.01 11.89 -8.82
C LYS A 162 -9.27 12.30 -9.60
N VAL A 163 -10.24 12.90 -8.92
CA VAL A 163 -11.51 13.34 -9.54
C VAL A 163 -11.73 14.85 -9.42
N GLU A 164 -10.95 15.50 -8.56
CA GLU A 164 -11.10 16.95 -8.40
C GLU A 164 -9.85 17.60 -7.81
#